data_2147d0ba7d00bb66dae4e7eed6c3dc7e
#
_entry.id   2147d0ba7d00bb66dae4e7eed6c3dc7e
#
_cell.length_a   1.000
_cell.length_b   1.000
_cell.length_c   1.000
_cell.angle_alpha   90.00
_cell.angle_beta   90.00
_cell.angle_gamma   90.00
#
_symmetry.space_group_name_H-M   'P 1'
#
loop_
_entity.id
_entity.type
_entity.pdbx_description
1 polymer ?
#
loop_
_entity_poly.entity_id
_entity_poly.type
_entity_poly.pdbx_seq_one_letter_code
_entity_poly.pdbx_strand_id
1 'polypeptide(L)'
;MLILHKTTLKHKDMDFLSKVKENIDGLMNEKPFINDDFMLTNDYARELYHQSAEKMPIIDYHCHLVPKMIADNYQFKDLTEVWLGGDHYKWRAMRGNGVPEEFITGQRGSYEKFEKWAETVPYTMRNPLYHWTHLELARIFGVYDLLNPNTARAIYDECSAKLQTEEFRGQALMRRFDVRVVCTTDDPADTLEYHKQIKDNPFGTKVLPTWRPDKAMVVEKPEQYKEYIKKLAWAAGMEINSYQDLLDALRRRHDFFHEMGCRISDHGLENFYAEDFEMEEIDRIFRNALKGKKPSQEEVLKFRSAILLDFARMDHEKGWAQQFHIGAIRDNNTRMFDILGPDTGYDAIHDVPCAAAGHKFLNRLAMEDKLTKTILYNLNPKDNEVLATMAYTFNDGTCPGKIQLGSGWWFLDQEDGMKRQMTALSSLGLLSRFVGMLTDSRSFLSYPRHEYFRRILCNLLGEDLKNGKLPKSEMDFIHQMVKDISYNNAERYFNF
;
A
#
# COMPACT_ATOMS: atom_id res chain seq x y z
N MET A 1 -71.77 28.28 37.55
CA MET A 1 -71.78 26.93 36.99
C MET A 1 -70.87 26.93 35.75
N LEU A 2 -69.53 26.74 35.98
CA LEU A 2 -68.56 26.74 34.92
C LEU A 2 -68.38 25.29 34.45
N ILE A 3 -68.59 25.03 33.14
CA ILE A 3 -68.43 23.75 32.53
C ILE A 3 -67.01 23.75 31.99
N LEU A 4 -66.15 22.91 32.61
CA LEU A 4 -64.78 22.60 32.09
C LEU A 4 -64.91 21.68 30.88
N HIS A 5 -64.55 22.16 29.69
CA HIS A 5 -64.33 21.33 28.52
C HIS A 5 -62.99 20.58 28.66
N LYS A 6 -63.04 19.30 28.96
CA LYS A 6 -61.89 18.40 28.76
C LYS A 6 -61.74 18.17 27.27
N THR A 7 -60.68 18.76 26.67
CA THR A 7 -60.29 18.43 25.31
C THR A 7 -59.59 17.07 25.32
N THR A 8 -60.31 16.03 24.92
CA THR A 8 -59.75 14.71 24.64
C THR A 8 -58.91 14.82 23.36
N LEU A 9 -57.61 14.75 23.47
CA LEU A 9 -56.69 14.57 22.32
C LEU A 9 -57.17 13.34 21.56
N LYS A 10 -57.43 13.49 20.26
CA LYS A 10 -57.94 12.43 19.40
C LYS A 10 -56.88 11.33 19.29
N HIS A 11 -57.28 10.08 19.30
CA HIS A 11 -56.42 8.89 19.15
C HIS A 11 -55.40 8.98 18.02
N LYS A 12 -55.72 9.73 16.95
CA LYS A 12 -54.79 10.01 15.83
C LYS A 12 -53.57 10.87 16.20
N ASP A 13 -53.72 11.78 17.15
CA ASP A 13 -52.62 12.67 17.59
C ASP A 13 -51.65 11.93 18.52
N MET A 14 -52.15 10.97 19.30
CA MET A 14 -51.32 10.09 20.13
C MET A 14 -50.54 9.08 19.28
N ASP A 15 -51.13 8.54 18.21
CA ASP A 15 -50.48 7.63 17.27
C ASP A 15 -49.40 8.35 16.44
N PHE A 16 -49.63 9.61 16.08
CA PHE A 16 -48.61 10.48 15.43
C PHE A 16 -47.44 10.79 16.36
N LEU A 17 -47.71 11.18 17.60
CA LEU A 17 -46.67 11.46 18.59
C LEU A 17 -45.86 10.22 18.97
N SER A 18 -46.51 9.05 19.05
CA SER A 18 -45.82 7.78 19.26
C SER A 18 -44.88 7.43 18.10
N LYS A 19 -45.35 7.58 16.85
CA LYS A 19 -44.53 7.36 15.66
C LYS A 19 -43.36 8.38 15.51
N VAL A 20 -43.60 9.63 15.89
CA VAL A 20 -42.54 10.66 15.93
C VAL A 20 -41.51 10.32 17.00
N LYS A 21 -41.98 9.86 18.19
CA LYS A 21 -41.05 9.41 19.24
C LYS A 21 -40.30 8.16 18.87
N GLU A 22 -40.95 7.14 18.29
CA GLU A 22 -40.27 5.94 17.74
C GLU A 22 -39.27 6.29 16.66
N ASN A 23 -39.57 7.25 15.77
CA ASN A 23 -38.61 7.74 14.77
C ASN A 23 -37.42 8.52 15.40
N ILE A 24 -37.69 9.35 16.42
CA ILE A 24 -36.66 10.08 17.16
C ILE A 24 -35.78 9.11 17.96
N ASP A 25 -36.42 8.14 18.67
CA ASP A 25 -35.69 7.10 19.40
C ASP A 25 -34.93 6.16 18.46
N GLY A 26 -35.41 5.91 17.25
CA GLY A 26 -34.72 5.22 16.16
C GLY A 26 -33.50 6.00 15.66
N LEU A 27 -33.67 7.29 15.41
CA LEU A 27 -32.54 8.17 15.00
C LEU A 27 -31.50 8.38 16.12
N MET A 28 -31.93 8.38 17.39
CA MET A 28 -31.03 8.49 18.56
C MET A 28 -30.29 7.19 18.87
N ASN A 29 -30.80 6.03 18.34
CA ASN A 29 -30.18 4.70 18.49
C ASN A 29 -29.49 4.19 17.23
N GLU A 30 -29.38 4.98 16.16
CA GLU A 30 -28.58 4.59 15.00
C GLU A 30 -27.11 4.49 15.41
N LYS A 31 -26.54 3.30 15.24
CA LYS A 31 -25.09 3.09 15.39
C LYS A 31 -24.36 4.03 14.44
N PRO A 32 -23.23 4.63 14.83
CA PRO A 32 -22.45 5.45 13.93
C PRO A 32 -22.06 4.66 12.67
N PHE A 33 -21.86 5.34 11.55
CA PHE A 33 -21.49 4.70 10.28
C PHE A 33 -20.27 3.77 10.45
N ILE A 34 -19.23 4.26 11.10
CA ILE A 34 -18.07 3.44 11.51
C ILE A 34 -18.33 2.93 12.93
N ASN A 35 -18.86 1.73 13.03
CA ASN A 35 -19.11 1.02 14.30
C ASN A 35 -18.25 -0.25 14.37
N ASP A 36 -18.37 -1.00 15.47
CA ASP A 36 -17.57 -2.20 15.70
C ASP A 36 -17.78 -3.27 14.61
N ASP A 37 -19.01 -3.36 14.08
CA ASP A 37 -19.38 -4.31 13.02
C ASP A 37 -19.31 -3.70 11.61
N PHE A 38 -18.70 -2.54 11.44
CA PHE A 38 -18.57 -1.89 10.13
C PHE A 38 -18.10 -2.88 9.06
N MET A 39 -18.81 -2.97 7.95
CA MET A 39 -18.60 -3.92 6.84
C MET A 39 -18.75 -5.41 7.18
N LEU A 40 -19.00 -5.83 8.41
CA LEU A 40 -19.18 -7.25 8.77
C LEU A 40 -20.62 -7.70 8.53
N THR A 41 -20.85 -8.53 7.52
CA THR A 41 -22.17 -8.80 6.94
C THR A 41 -22.93 -9.97 7.59
N ASN A 42 -22.25 -10.81 8.38
CA ASN A 42 -22.84 -11.98 9.01
C ASN A 42 -22.14 -12.38 10.31
N ASP A 43 -22.74 -13.26 11.11
CA ASP A 43 -22.22 -13.64 12.44
C ASP A 43 -20.87 -14.33 12.38
N TYR A 44 -20.60 -15.16 11.36
CA TYR A 44 -19.28 -15.78 11.20
C TYR A 44 -18.21 -14.76 10.87
N ALA A 45 -18.52 -13.75 10.04
CA ALA A 45 -17.59 -12.66 9.75
C ALA A 45 -17.26 -11.86 11.02
N ARG A 46 -18.26 -11.57 11.86
CA ARG A 46 -18.07 -10.89 13.15
C ARG A 46 -17.22 -11.73 14.11
N GLU A 47 -17.53 -13.02 14.23
CA GLU A 47 -16.76 -13.94 15.06
C GLU A 47 -15.30 -14.00 14.64
N LEU A 48 -15.02 -14.25 13.35
CA LEU A 48 -13.67 -14.31 12.81
C LEU A 48 -12.90 -13.01 13.00
N TYR A 49 -13.55 -11.86 12.80
CA TYR A 49 -12.93 -10.57 12.98
C TYR A 49 -12.59 -10.30 14.44
N HIS A 50 -13.58 -10.31 15.32
CA HIS A 50 -13.39 -9.92 16.73
C HIS A 50 -12.53 -10.90 17.53
N GLN A 51 -12.59 -12.20 17.21
CA GLN A 51 -11.80 -13.21 17.94
C GLN A 51 -10.41 -13.45 17.36
N SER A 52 -10.15 -13.10 16.08
CA SER A 52 -8.90 -13.47 15.41
C SER A 52 -8.17 -12.31 14.74
N ALA A 53 -8.86 -11.46 13.99
CA ALA A 53 -8.20 -10.45 13.15
C ALA A 53 -7.96 -9.12 13.88
N GLU A 54 -8.91 -8.68 14.69
CA GLU A 54 -8.97 -7.33 15.26
C GLU A 54 -7.71 -6.95 16.04
N LYS A 55 -7.24 -7.86 16.88
CA LYS A 55 -6.11 -7.64 17.82
C LYS A 55 -4.75 -8.06 17.26
N MET A 56 -4.69 -8.51 15.99
CA MET A 56 -3.41 -8.88 15.41
C MET A 56 -2.56 -7.63 15.17
N PRO A 57 -1.25 -7.70 15.47
CA PRO A 57 -0.32 -6.62 15.18
C PRO A 57 -0.24 -6.32 13.68
N ILE A 58 0.50 -5.30 13.30
CA ILE A 58 0.72 -4.92 11.90
C ILE A 58 2.19 -5.14 11.52
N ILE A 59 2.40 -5.81 10.40
CA ILE A 59 3.61 -5.76 9.60
C ILE A 59 3.23 -5.05 8.29
N ASP A 60 3.73 -3.83 8.11
CA ASP A 60 3.56 -3.07 6.88
C ASP A 60 4.83 -3.20 6.03
N TYR A 61 4.91 -4.30 5.30
CA TYR A 61 6.13 -4.72 4.61
C TYR A 61 6.41 -3.97 3.30
N HIS A 62 5.58 -2.98 2.96
CA HIS A 62 5.83 -2.02 1.88
C HIS A 62 5.02 -0.74 2.09
N CYS A 63 5.71 0.37 2.27
CA CYS A 63 5.11 1.69 2.34
C CYS A 63 6.08 2.76 1.82
N HIS A 64 5.59 4.00 1.69
CA HIS A 64 6.34 5.17 1.28
C HIS A 64 6.45 6.22 2.40
N LEU A 65 6.39 5.80 3.67
CA LEU A 65 6.63 6.70 4.79
C LEU A 65 8.06 7.25 4.73
N VAL A 66 8.20 8.54 4.99
CA VAL A 66 9.51 9.22 4.99
C VAL A 66 10.29 8.84 6.25
N PRO A 67 11.44 8.14 6.15
CA PRO A 67 12.21 7.67 7.30
C PRO A 67 12.59 8.79 8.28
N LYS A 68 12.90 9.99 7.76
CA LYS A 68 13.18 11.18 8.57
C LYS A 68 12.02 11.55 9.49
N MET A 69 10.78 11.50 9.02
CA MET A 69 9.62 11.83 9.84
C MET A 69 9.44 10.82 10.98
N ILE A 70 9.77 9.55 10.75
CA ILE A 70 9.74 8.52 11.79
C ILE A 70 10.86 8.77 12.81
N ALA A 71 12.10 9.03 12.35
CA ALA A 71 13.26 9.27 13.19
C ALA A 71 13.08 10.49 14.09
N ASP A 72 12.56 11.58 13.53
CA ASP A 72 12.33 12.85 14.23
C ASP A 72 11.06 12.82 15.12
N ASN A 73 10.33 11.69 15.16
CA ASN A 73 9.02 11.61 15.83
C ASN A 73 8.13 12.79 15.45
N TYR A 74 7.91 12.96 14.14
CA TYR A 74 7.35 14.17 13.53
C TYR A 74 6.00 14.54 14.13
N GLN A 75 5.79 15.83 14.39
CA GLN A 75 4.53 16.42 14.78
C GLN A 75 3.89 17.11 13.57
N PHE A 76 2.73 16.62 13.16
CA PHE A 76 1.98 17.20 12.04
C PHE A 76 1.40 18.56 12.44
N LYS A 77 1.44 19.49 11.50
CA LYS A 77 0.91 20.83 11.71
C LYS A 77 -0.62 20.86 11.85
N ASP A 78 -1.29 20.13 10.99
CA ASP A 78 -2.75 20.10 10.91
C ASP A 78 -3.22 18.86 10.11
N LEU A 79 -4.55 18.67 10.02
CA LEU A 79 -5.16 17.55 9.33
C LEU A 79 -4.93 17.60 7.80
N THR A 80 -4.77 18.80 7.22
CA THR A 80 -4.45 18.95 5.80
C THR A 80 -3.08 18.38 5.47
N GLU A 81 -2.07 18.71 6.26
CA GLU A 81 -0.71 18.21 6.03
C GLU A 81 -0.67 16.68 6.01
N VAL A 82 -1.24 16.02 7.01
CA VAL A 82 -1.17 14.58 7.15
C VAL A 82 -2.04 13.84 6.13
N TRP A 83 -3.13 14.46 5.64
CA TRP A 83 -4.04 13.86 4.66
C TRP A 83 -3.75 14.21 3.21
N LEU A 84 -3.38 15.47 2.95
CA LEU A 84 -3.26 15.99 1.59
C LEU A 84 -1.80 16.28 1.19
N GLY A 85 -0.84 16.10 2.10
CA GLY A 85 0.56 16.42 1.84
C GLY A 85 1.25 15.55 0.79
N GLY A 86 0.72 14.37 0.48
CA GLY A 86 1.32 13.45 -0.50
C GLY A 86 0.35 12.38 -1.04
N ASP A 87 -0.96 12.53 -0.80
CA ASP A 87 -1.95 11.52 -1.17
C ASP A 87 -2.55 11.80 -2.57
N HIS A 88 -1.94 11.21 -3.58
CA HIS A 88 -2.41 11.33 -4.96
C HIS A 88 -3.79 10.67 -5.21
N TYR A 89 -4.30 9.78 -4.35
CA TYR A 89 -5.68 9.28 -4.42
C TYR A 89 -6.70 10.39 -4.14
N LYS A 90 -6.49 11.15 -3.04
CA LYS A 90 -7.35 12.28 -2.66
C LYS A 90 -7.26 13.40 -3.71
N TRP A 91 -6.05 13.72 -4.18
CA TRP A 91 -5.85 14.72 -5.24
C TRP A 91 -6.61 14.37 -6.52
N ARG A 92 -6.56 13.09 -6.93
CA ARG A 92 -7.31 12.59 -8.10
C ARG A 92 -8.81 12.72 -7.92
N ALA A 93 -9.34 12.41 -6.74
CA ALA A 93 -10.76 12.55 -6.41
C ALA A 93 -11.19 14.03 -6.43
N MET A 94 -10.40 14.93 -5.83
CA MET A 94 -10.67 16.37 -5.83
C MET A 94 -10.72 16.94 -7.25
N ARG A 95 -9.76 16.57 -8.11
CA ARG A 95 -9.78 16.96 -9.54
C ARG A 95 -11.01 16.42 -10.26
N GLY A 96 -11.36 15.16 -10.02
CA GLY A 96 -12.56 14.53 -10.56
C GLY A 96 -13.85 15.24 -10.14
N ASN A 97 -13.84 15.85 -8.94
CA ASN A 97 -14.94 16.68 -8.43
C ASN A 97 -14.87 18.16 -8.88
N GLY A 98 -13.94 18.52 -9.77
CA GLY A 98 -13.82 19.88 -10.31
C GLY A 98 -13.12 20.90 -9.41
N VAL A 99 -12.37 20.46 -8.40
CA VAL A 99 -11.59 21.35 -7.52
C VAL A 99 -10.38 21.90 -8.28
N PRO A 100 -10.17 23.25 -8.31
CA PRO A 100 -9.01 23.85 -8.93
C PRO A 100 -7.69 23.43 -8.27
N GLU A 101 -6.62 23.29 -9.06
CA GLU A 101 -5.32 22.79 -8.61
C GLU A 101 -4.69 23.61 -7.46
N GLU A 102 -4.99 24.91 -7.40
CA GLU A 102 -4.53 25.81 -6.32
C GLU A 102 -4.96 25.33 -4.92
N PHE A 103 -6.10 24.61 -4.82
CA PHE A 103 -6.61 24.02 -3.57
C PHE A 103 -6.15 22.57 -3.36
N ILE A 104 -5.43 21.99 -4.30
CA ILE A 104 -4.94 20.60 -4.22
C ILE A 104 -3.45 20.62 -3.88
N THR A 105 -2.60 20.90 -4.87
CA THR A 105 -1.15 20.96 -4.71
C THR A 105 -0.60 22.39 -4.66
N GLY A 106 -1.41 23.39 -5.01
CA GLY A 106 -1.01 24.82 -5.05
C GLY A 106 -0.88 25.46 -3.67
N GLN A 107 -0.92 26.81 -3.62
CA GLN A 107 -0.49 27.59 -2.47
C GLN A 107 -1.62 28.07 -1.53
N ARG A 108 -2.83 27.55 -1.68
CA ARG A 108 -3.94 27.90 -0.77
C ARG A 108 -3.66 27.46 0.67
N GLY A 109 -4.30 28.13 1.63
CA GLY A 109 -4.16 27.84 3.05
C GLY A 109 -4.63 26.43 3.41
N SER A 110 -4.09 25.86 4.50
CA SER A 110 -4.39 24.49 4.94
C SER A 110 -5.89 24.24 5.07
N TYR A 111 -6.63 25.13 5.77
CA TYR A 111 -8.07 24.95 5.93
C TYR A 111 -8.83 25.06 4.61
N GLU A 112 -8.46 25.99 3.70
CA GLU A 112 -9.09 26.12 2.40
C GLU A 112 -8.97 24.83 1.57
N LYS A 113 -7.80 24.16 1.61
CA LYS A 113 -7.60 22.87 0.97
C LYS A 113 -8.43 21.78 1.62
N PHE A 114 -8.46 21.74 2.95
CA PHE A 114 -9.26 20.78 3.70
C PHE A 114 -10.75 20.93 3.44
N GLU A 115 -11.26 22.16 3.40
CA GLU A 115 -12.66 22.47 3.08
C GLU A 115 -13.04 21.91 1.71
N LYS A 116 -12.17 22.04 0.68
CA LYS A 116 -12.38 21.45 -0.63
C LYS A 116 -12.34 19.92 -0.62
N TRP A 117 -11.55 19.33 0.25
CA TRP A 117 -11.62 17.89 0.49
C TRP A 117 -12.94 17.50 1.16
N ALA A 118 -13.38 18.22 2.17
CA ALA A 118 -14.66 17.98 2.83
C ALA A 118 -15.87 18.15 1.90
N GLU A 119 -15.82 19.11 0.95
CA GLU A 119 -16.80 19.24 -0.12
C GLU A 119 -16.78 18.04 -1.07
N THR A 120 -15.62 17.41 -1.26
CA THR A 120 -15.42 16.28 -2.17
C THR A 120 -15.87 14.95 -1.54
N VAL A 121 -15.69 14.75 -0.24
CA VAL A 121 -15.94 13.47 0.44
C VAL A 121 -17.34 12.88 0.18
N PRO A 122 -18.46 13.62 0.23
CA PRO A 122 -19.78 13.06 -0.08
C PRO A 122 -19.87 12.46 -1.49
N TYR A 123 -19.15 13.02 -2.45
CA TYR A 123 -19.11 12.52 -3.83
C TYR A 123 -18.21 11.28 -3.99
N THR A 124 -17.48 10.89 -2.95
CA THR A 124 -16.66 9.66 -2.95
C THR A 124 -17.45 8.42 -2.48
N MET A 125 -18.77 8.50 -2.25
CA MET A 125 -19.58 7.31 -1.96
C MET A 125 -19.37 6.24 -3.01
N ARG A 126 -19.16 4.96 -2.58
CA ARG A 126 -18.69 3.81 -3.37
C ARG A 126 -17.21 3.85 -3.80
N ASN A 127 -16.51 4.95 -3.63
CA ASN A 127 -15.06 4.98 -3.73
C ASN A 127 -14.45 4.63 -2.36
N PRO A 128 -13.34 3.89 -2.27
CA PRO A 128 -12.72 3.52 -0.98
C PRO A 128 -12.37 4.74 -0.11
N LEU A 129 -12.13 5.89 -0.68
CA LEU A 129 -11.84 7.13 0.05
C LEU A 129 -12.95 7.53 1.02
N TYR A 130 -14.22 7.18 0.73
CA TYR A 130 -15.31 7.42 1.68
C TYR A 130 -15.16 6.59 2.94
N HIS A 131 -14.88 5.30 2.80
CA HIS A 131 -14.64 4.39 3.92
C HIS A 131 -13.36 4.76 4.67
N TRP A 132 -12.26 4.95 3.97
CA TRP A 132 -10.96 5.23 4.59
C TRP A 132 -10.97 6.56 5.35
N THR A 133 -11.55 7.63 4.80
CA THR A 133 -11.68 8.92 5.48
C THR A 133 -12.40 8.78 6.82
N HIS A 134 -13.56 8.13 6.84
CA HIS A 134 -14.34 7.98 8.06
C HIS A 134 -13.75 6.95 9.03
N LEU A 135 -13.08 5.91 8.51
CA LEU A 135 -12.36 4.94 9.33
C LEU A 135 -11.17 5.59 10.05
N GLU A 136 -10.40 6.43 9.34
CA GLU A 136 -9.30 7.20 9.91
C GLU A 136 -9.81 8.18 10.98
N LEU A 137 -10.90 8.92 10.71
CA LEU A 137 -11.52 9.81 11.70
C LEU A 137 -11.94 9.06 12.96
N ALA A 138 -12.64 7.95 12.82
CA ALA A 138 -13.15 7.18 13.95
C ALA A 138 -12.03 6.51 14.75
N ARG A 139 -11.09 5.81 14.09
CA ARG A 139 -10.07 4.99 14.77
C ARG A 139 -8.90 5.78 15.32
N ILE A 140 -8.56 6.90 14.70
CA ILE A 140 -7.42 7.72 15.11
C ILE A 140 -7.88 8.85 16.03
N PHE A 141 -8.92 9.56 15.62
CA PHE A 141 -9.34 10.78 16.32
C PHE A 141 -10.57 10.58 17.22
N GLY A 142 -11.26 9.45 17.13
CA GLY A 142 -12.51 9.23 17.87
C GLY A 142 -13.65 10.11 17.36
N VAL A 143 -13.58 10.56 16.11
CA VAL A 143 -14.62 11.38 15.46
C VAL A 143 -15.49 10.49 14.60
N TYR A 144 -16.77 10.44 14.92
CA TYR A 144 -17.77 9.58 14.24
C TYR A 144 -18.70 10.36 13.32
N ASP A 145 -18.63 11.68 13.34
CA ASP A 145 -19.40 12.53 12.44
C ASP A 145 -18.90 12.35 10.99
N LEU A 146 -19.85 12.35 10.05
CA LEU A 146 -19.54 12.27 8.63
C LEU A 146 -18.89 13.59 8.16
N LEU A 147 -17.78 13.48 7.45
CA LEU A 147 -17.10 14.63 6.88
C LEU A 147 -17.88 15.15 5.65
N ASN A 148 -18.32 16.40 5.75
CA ASN A 148 -19.04 17.13 4.72
C ASN A 148 -18.87 18.64 4.95
N PRO A 149 -19.37 19.53 4.08
CA PRO A 149 -19.23 20.99 4.27
C PRO A 149 -19.74 21.53 5.61
N ASN A 150 -20.77 20.90 6.20
CA ASN A 150 -21.36 21.37 7.46
C ASN A 150 -20.53 21.00 8.69
N THR A 151 -19.80 19.90 8.63
CA THR A 151 -18.97 19.37 9.73
C THR A 151 -17.48 19.70 9.57
N ALA A 152 -17.08 20.19 8.40
CA ALA A 152 -15.68 20.41 8.02
C ALA A 152 -14.91 21.24 9.06
N ARG A 153 -15.44 22.36 9.50
CA ARG A 153 -14.74 23.25 10.43
C ARG A 153 -14.51 22.60 11.78
N ALA A 154 -15.54 21.99 12.34
CA ALA A 154 -15.46 21.33 13.66
C ALA A 154 -14.47 20.15 13.64
N ILE A 155 -14.53 19.31 12.61
CA ILE A 155 -13.62 18.17 12.44
C ILE A 155 -12.18 18.63 12.24
N TYR A 156 -11.96 19.65 11.41
CA TYR A 156 -10.61 20.19 11.18
C TYR A 156 -9.98 20.72 12.47
N ASP A 157 -10.72 21.56 13.22
CA ASP A 157 -10.22 22.18 14.44
C ASP A 157 -9.95 21.12 15.52
N GLU A 158 -10.87 20.16 15.72
CA GLU A 158 -10.68 19.07 16.69
C GLU A 158 -9.49 18.19 16.36
N CYS A 159 -9.42 17.67 15.12
CA CYS A 159 -8.35 16.76 14.72
C CYS A 159 -6.99 17.46 14.67
N SER A 160 -6.95 18.72 14.18
CA SER A 160 -5.70 19.49 14.16
C SER A 160 -5.21 19.81 15.57
N ALA A 161 -6.10 20.10 16.53
CA ALA A 161 -5.72 20.26 17.93
C ALA A 161 -5.14 18.96 18.53
N LYS A 162 -5.74 17.80 18.25
CA LYS A 162 -5.21 16.49 18.68
C LYS A 162 -3.81 16.24 18.10
N LEU A 163 -3.55 16.59 16.84
CA LEU A 163 -2.24 16.44 16.19
C LEU A 163 -1.12 17.27 16.87
N GLN A 164 -1.47 18.27 17.69
CA GLN A 164 -0.50 19.05 18.46
C GLN A 164 -0.07 18.36 19.77
N THR A 165 -0.62 17.18 20.08
CA THR A 165 -0.28 16.43 21.29
C THR A 165 0.73 15.32 21.03
N GLU A 166 1.44 14.86 22.06
CA GLU A 166 2.46 13.80 21.96
C GLU A 166 1.87 12.46 21.48
N GLU A 167 0.60 12.17 21.79
CA GLU A 167 -0.09 10.93 21.44
C GLU A 167 -0.41 10.82 19.92
N PHE A 168 -0.26 11.90 19.18
CA PHE A 168 -0.54 11.94 17.73
C PHE A 168 0.72 12.23 16.89
N ARG A 169 1.90 12.18 17.48
CA ARG A 169 3.16 12.20 16.73
C ARG A 169 3.36 10.90 15.95
N GLY A 170 4.23 10.92 14.93
CA GLY A 170 4.44 9.81 14.03
C GLY A 170 4.68 8.46 14.73
N GLN A 171 5.61 8.40 15.69
CA GLN A 171 5.87 7.16 16.43
C GLN A 171 4.72 6.74 17.35
N ALA A 172 3.98 7.69 17.91
CA ALA A 172 2.83 7.38 18.75
C ALA A 172 1.67 6.78 17.94
N LEU A 173 1.43 7.28 16.72
CA LEU A 173 0.47 6.71 15.78
C LEU A 173 0.84 5.26 15.42
N MET A 174 2.11 4.97 15.14
CA MET A 174 2.58 3.61 14.86
C MET A 174 2.35 2.66 16.06
N ARG A 175 2.67 3.10 17.28
CA ARG A 175 2.40 2.31 18.50
C ARG A 175 0.92 2.08 18.75
N ARG A 176 0.05 3.06 18.48
CA ARG A 176 -1.41 2.95 18.66
C ARG A 176 -2.00 1.78 17.86
N PHE A 177 -1.48 1.52 16.67
CA PHE A 177 -1.92 0.42 15.81
C PHE A 177 -1.10 -0.86 15.98
N ASP A 178 -0.27 -0.94 17.01
CA ASP A 178 0.63 -2.07 17.26
C ASP A 178 1.44 -2.47 16.00
N VAL A 179 2.02 -1.46 15.34
CA VAL A 179 2.86 -1.68 14.17
C VAL A 179 4.21 -2.22 14.63
N ARG A 180 4.49 -3.49 14.32
CA ARG A 180 5.72 -4.18 14.73
C ARG A 180 6.86 -3.95 13.75
N VAL A 181 6.55 -3.94 12.47
CA VAL A 181 7.53 -3.73 11.40
C VAL A 181 6.94 -2.80 10.36
N VAL A 182 7.77 -1.88 9.88
CA VAL A 182 7.53 -1.04 8.70
C VAL A 182 8.73 -1.17 7.77
N CYS A 183 8.46 -1.44 6.49
CA CYS A 183 9.47 -1.42 5.44
C CYS A 183 9.21 -0.20 4.54
N THR A 184 10.16 0.73 4.52
CA THR A 184 10.14 1.93 3.70
C THR A 184 10.58 1.61 2.26
N THR A 185 10.64 2.58 1.39
CA THR A 185 11.11 2.39 0.00
C THR A 185 12.34 3.25 -0.23
N ASP A 186 13.51 2.63 -0.44
CA ASP A 186 14.79 3.30 -0.39
C ASP A 186 15.67 2.98 -1.61
N ASP A 187 16.38 3.99 -2.08
CA ASP A 187 17.26 3.88 -3.25
C ASP A 187 18.65 3.36 -2.85
N PRO A 188 19.33 2.53 -3.67
CA PRO A 188 20.72 2.11 -3.43
C PRO A 188 21.70 3.21 -3.05
N ALA A 189 21.49 4.42 -3.55
CA ALA A 189 22.33 5.57 -3.25
C ALA A 189 21.98 6.29 -1.94
N ASP A 190 20.96 5.88 -1.21
CA ASP A 190 20.54 6.51 0.05
C ASP A 190 21.50 6.14 1.19
N THR A 191 21.77 7.09 2.06
CA THR A 191 22.72 6.91 3.18
C THR A 191 22.14 6.10 4.35
N LEU A 192 20.80 5.97 4.42
CA LEU A 192 20.05 5.29 5.49
C LEU A 192 20.33 5.85 6.90
N GLU A 193 20.76 7.11 7.03
CA GLU A 193 21.07 7.75 8.31
C GLU A 193 19.89 7.73 9.28
N TYR A 194 18.66 7.90 8.78
CA TYR A 194 17.46 7.88 9.62
C TYR A 194 17.10 6.46 10.09
N HIS A 195 17.31 5.45 9.27
CA HIS A 195 17.17 4.05 9.70
C HIS A 195 18.18 3.71 10.79
N LYS A 196 19.42 4.18 10.65
CA LYS A 196 20.45 4.04 11.69
C LYS A 196 20.04 4.75 12.97
N GLN A 197 19.57 6.01 12.88
CA GLN A 197 19.09 6.78 14.03
C GLN A 197 17.97 6.04 14.79
N ILE A 198 17.01 5.44 14.05
CA ILE A 198 15.92 4.67 14.66
C ILE A 198 16.43 3.38 15.29
N LYS A 199 17.35 2.67 14.62
CA LYS A 199 17.98 1.45 15.13
C LYS A 199 18.74 1.70 16.44
N ASP A 200 19.43 2.85 16.52
CA ASP A 200 20.18 3.27 17.72
C ASP A 200 19.24 3.77 18.83
N ASN A 201 18.02 4.25 18.51
CA ASN A 201 17.02 4.77 19.43
C ASN A 201 15.66 4.10 19.18
N PRO A 202 15.48 2.81 19.52
CA PRO A 202 14.27 2.07 19.20
C PRO A 202 13.06 2.57 19.99
N PHE A 203 11.88 2.60 19.35
CA PHE A 203 10.62 3.03 19.95
C PHE A 203 9.52 1.95 19.98
N GLY A 204 9.87 0.71 19.65
CA GLY A 204 8.96 -0.46 19.65
C GLY A 204 8.57 -0.98 18.28
N THR A 205 8.66 -0.16 17.23
CA THR A 205 8.48 -0.57 15.84
C THR A 205 9.85 -0.74 15.17
N LYS A 206 10.07 -1.85 14.47
CA LYS A 206 11.24 -2.00 13.58
C LYS A 206 10.97 -1.23 12.28
N VAL A 207 11.87 -0.32 11.93
CA VAL A 207 11.82 0.42 10.65
C VAL A 207 12.98 -0.06 9.80
N LEU A 208 12.68 -0.76 8.72
CA LEU A 208 13.65 -1.43 7.87
C LEU A 208 13.63 -0.80 6.48
N PRO A 209 14.79 -0.64 5.82
CA PRO A 209 14.83 -0.21 4.43
C PRO A 209 14.36 -1.33 3.50
N THR A 210 13.77 -0.98 2.37
CA THR A 210 13.54 -1.87 1.23
C THR A 210 14.40 -1.43 0.06
N TRP A 211 15.05 -2.37 -0.58
CA TRP A 211 15.92 -2.14 -1.72
C TRP A 211 15.14 -1.89 -3.00
N ARG A 212 15.14 -0.64 -3.53
CA ARG A 212 14.48 -0.28 -4.78
C ARG A 212 15.44 0.31 -5.79
N PRO A 213 16.13 -0.53 -6.60
CA PRO A 213 17.19 -0.12 -7.50
C PRO A 213 16.72 0.37 -8.88
N ASP A 214 15.45 0.69 -9.06
CA ASP A 214 14.84 0.98 -10.36
C ASP A 214 15.56 2.07 -11.14
N LYS A 215 16.14 3.08 -10.47
CA LYS A 215 16.89 4.15 -11.14
C LYS A 215 18.18 3.64 -11.83
N ALA A 216 18.73 2.52 -11.39
CA ALA A 216 19.88 1.90 -12.05
C ALA A 216 19.52 1.25 -13.40
N MET A 217 18.23 1.12 -13.72
CA MET A 217 17.74 0.59 -15.00
C MET A 217 17.44 1.67 -16.05
N VAL A 218 17.46 2.98 -15.72
CA VAL A 218 16.90 4.08 -16.53
C VAL A 218 17.94 4.63 -17.53
N VAL A 219 18.54 3.77 -18.37
CA VAL A 219 19.58 4.13 -19.34
C VAL A 219 19.08 4.99 -20.50
N GLU A 220 17.76 5.01 -20.76
CA GLU A 220 17.13 5.78 -21.84
C GLU A 220 17.12 7.30 -21.61
N LYS A 221 17.49 7.74 -20.38
CA LYS A 221 17.65 9.15 -19.99
C LYS A 221 19.12 9.42 -19.62
N PRO A 222 20.07 9.44 -20.59
CA PRO A 222 21.50 9.39 -20.33
C PRO A 222 22.03 10.46 -19.36
N GLU A 223 21.54 11.69 -19.46
CA GLU A 223 22.01 12.78 -18.58
C GLU A 223 21.58 12.56 -17.13
N GLN A 224 20.32 12.16 -16.90
CA GLN A 224 19.81 11.84 -15.57
C GLN A 224 20.49 10.59 -15.02
N TYR A 225 20.69 9.59 -15.87
CA TYR A 225 21.37 8.34 -15.53
C TYR A 225 22.79 8.58 -15.07
N LYS A 226 23.56 9.40 -15.79
CA LYS A 226 24.92 9.77 -15.42
C LYS A 226 25.01 10.45 -14.04
N GLU A 227 24.07 11.36 -13.73
CA GLU A 227 24.01 11.98 -12.41
C GLU A 227 23.64 10.95 -11.31
N TYR A 228 22.77 10.01 -11.62
CA TYR A 228 22.45 8.92 -10.69
C TYR A 228 23.68 8.03 -10.43
N ILE A 229 24.41 7.62 -11.48
CA ILE A 229 25.62 6.78 -11.35
C ILE A 229 26.69 7.48 -10.51
N LYS A 230 26.85 8.80 -10.61
CA LYS A 230 27.76 9.57 -9.73
C LYS A 230 27.35 9.47 -8.26
N LYS A 231 26.05 9.59 -7.96
CA LYS A 231 25.54 9.43 -6.58
C LYS A 231 25.78 8.02 -6.06
N LEU A 232 25.50 7.01 -6.87
CA LEU A 232 25.73 5.62 -6.51
C LEU A 232 27.23 5.33 -6.29
N ALA A 233 28.11 5.86 -7.15
CA ALA A 233 29.56 5.74 -7.02
C ALA A 233 30.05 6.34 -5.69
N TRP A 234 29.55 7.52 -5.35
CA TRP A 234 29.85 8.16 -4.07
C TRP A 234 29.38 7.31 -2.89
N ALA A 235 28.12 6.83 -2.92
CA ALA A 235 27.54 6.01 -1.86
C ALA A 235 28.25 4.65 -1.70
N ALA A 236 28.72 4.06 -2.81
CA ALA A 236 29.47 2.82 -2.81
C ALA A 236 30.98 3.00 -2.53
N GLY A 237 31.48 4.24 -2.55
CA GLY A 237 32.93 4.55 -2.37
C GLY A 237 33.80 3.94 -3.45
N MET A 238 33.35 3.95 -4.71
CA MET A 238 34.10 3.42 -5.84
C MET A 238 33.70 4.10 -7.16
N GLU A 239 34.60 4.07 -8.15
CA GLU A 239 34.27 4.53 -9.50
C GLU A 239 33.43 3.50 -10.25
N ILE A 240 32.54 3.97 -11.14
CA ILE A 240 31.67 3.14 -11.97
C ILE A 240 31.90 3.53 -13.45
N ASN A 241 32.68 2.74 -14.17
CA ASN A 241 33.07 3.00 -15.57
C ASN A 241 32.65 1.88 -16.53
N SER A 242 32.22 0.73 -15.99
CA SER A 242 31.75 -0.45 -16.71
C SER A 242 30.50 -1.03 -16.07
N TYR A 243 29.81 -1.90 -16.79
CA TYR A 243 28.67 -2.62 -16.22
C TYR A 243 29.07 -3.48 -15.00
N GLN A 244 30.25 -4.08 -15.03
CA GLN A 244 30.78 -4.83 -13.88
C GLN A 244 31.03 -3.91 -12.68
N ASP A 245 31.57 -2.71 -12.86
CA ASP A 245 31.72 -1.76 -11.75
C ASP A 245 30.35 -1.35 -11.17
N LEU A 246 29.32 -1.22 -12.05
CA LEU A 246 27.94 -0.97 -11.59
C LEU A 246 27.44 -2.11 -10.69
N LEU A 247 27.62 -3.36 -11.10
CA LEU A 247 27.24 -4.52 -10.30
C LEU A 247 27.99 -4.58 -8.97
N ASP A 248 29.28 -4.30 -8.97
CA ASP A 248 30.11 -4.29 -7.76
C ASP A 248 29.67 -3.17 -6.79
N ALA A 249 29.35 -1.99 -7.31
CA ALA A 249 28.79 -0.90 -6.51
C ALA A 249 27.43 -1.27 -5.91
N LEU A 250 26.53 -1.85 -6.71
CA LEU A 250 25.22 -2.30 -6.25
C LEU A 250 25.35 -3.41 -5.20
N ARG A 251 26.27 -4.38 -5.36
CA ARG A 251 26.54 -5.42 -4.34
C ARG A 251 27.01 -4.83 -3.02
N ARG A 252 27.91 -3.86 -3.03
CA ARG A 252 28.35 -3.14 -1.80
C ARG A 252 27.18 -2.46 -1.12
N ARG A 253 26.29 -1.82 -1.90
CA ARG A 253 25.11 -1.17 -1.35
C ARG A 253 24.09 -2.18 -0.84
N HIS A 254 23.89 -3.30 -1.53
CA HIS A 254 23.02 -4.39 -1.11
C HIS A 254 23.49 -5.02 0.20
N ASP A 255 24.81 -5.23 0.37
CA ASP A 255 25.42 -5.66 1.64
C ASP A 255 25.13 -4.67 2.77
N PHE A 256 25.32 -3.38 2.52
CA PHE A 256 25.00 -2.32 3.49
C PHE A 256 23.52 -2.30 3.89
N PHE A 257 22.61 -2.43 2.92
CA PHE A 257 21.18 -2.54 3.21
C PHE A 257 20.87 -3.77 4.06
N HIS A 258 21.53 -4.90 3.78
CA HIS A 258 21.36 -6.12 4.56
C HIS A 258 21.79 -5.91 6.03
N GLU A 259 22.92 -5.26 6.28
CA GLU A 259 23.41 -4.89 7.61
C GLU A 259 22.46 -3.94 8.34
N MET A 260 21.77 -3.07 7.60
CA MET A 260 20.72 -2.19 8.11
C MET A 260 19.40 -2.90 8.40
N GLY A 261 19.29 -4.18 8.06
CA GLY A 261 18.13 -5.02 8.34
C GLY A 261 17.19 -5.24 7.16
N CYS A 262 17.54 -4.79 5.96
CA CYS A 262 16.77 -5.05 4.74
C CYS A 262 16.62 -6.55 4.49
N ARG A 263 15.40 -6.97 4.11
CA ARG A 263 15.04 -8.35 3.78
C ARG A 263 14.20 -8.46 2.52
N ILE A 264 13.96 -7.34 1.87
CA ILE A 264 13.02 -7.21 0.76
C ILE A 264 13.61 -6.29 -0.31
N SER A 265 13.49 -6.70 -1.58
CA SER A 265 13.60 -5.80 -2.72
C SER A 265 12.22 -5.44 -3.26
N ASP A 266 12.13 -4.34 -3.99
CA ASP A 266 10.91 -3.85 -4.61
C ASP A 266 11.21 -3.24 -5.98
N HIS A 267 10.36 -3.52 -6.96
CA HIS A 267 10.50 -3.05 -8.33
C HIS A 267 9.16 -2.57 -8.88
N GLY A 268 9.12 -1.35 -9.43
CA GLY A 268 7.98 -0.81 -10.14
C GLY A 268 8.19 -0.90 -11.65
N LEU A 269 7.59 -1.90 -12.29
CA LEU A 269 7.81 -2.22 -13.71
C LEU A 269 6.57 -1.94 -14.56
N GLU A 270 6.75 -1.45 -15.78
CA GLU A 270 5.65 -1.42 -16.76
C GLU A 270 5.26 -2.82 -17.19
N ASN A 271 6.25 -3.70 -17.37
CA ASN A 271 6.14 -5.13 -17.68
C ASN A 271 7.39 -5.85 -17.17
N PHE A 272 7.40 -7.19 -17.19
CA PHE A 272 8.64 -7.94 -17.04
C PHE A 272 9.59 -7.69 -18.19
N TYR A 273 10.88 -7.66 -17.88
CA TYR A 273 11.96 -7.56 -18.86
C TYR A 273 12.66 -8.92 -18.93
N ALA A 274 12.64 -9.54 -20.10
CA ALA A 274 13.18 -10.88 -20.30
C ALA A 274 13.79 -11.10 -21.72
N GLU A 275 14.31 -10.05 -22.31
CA GLU A 275 15.01 -10.13 -23.60
C GLU A 275 16.29 -11.00 -23.48
N ASP A 276 16.69 -11.61 -24.58
CA ASP A 276 18.00 -12.26 -24.68
C ASP A 276 19.08 -11.21 -24.95
N PHE A 277 20.23 -11.39 -24.35
CA PHE A 277 21.33 -10.43 -24.43
C PHE A 277 22.68 -11.12 -24.30
N GLU A 278 23.74 -10.44 -24.79
CA GLU A 278 25.13 -10.81 -24.56
C GLU A 278 25.77 -9.78 -23.62
N MET A 279 26.66 -10.21 -22.73
CA MET A 279 27.23 -9.33 -21.69
C MET A 279 28.06 -8.20 -22.27
N GLU A 280 28.75 -8.43 -23.39
CA GLU A 280 29.52 -7.42 -24.12
C GLU A 280 28.60 -6.31 -24.66
N GLU A 281 27.41 -6.69 -25.10
CA GLU A 281 26.39 -5.73 -25.54
C GLU A 281 25.90 -4.88 -24.36
N ILE A 282 25.63 -5.47 -23.21
CA ILE A 282 25.18 -4.74 -22.01
C ILE A 282 26.23 -3.74 -21.53
N ASP A 283 27.50 -4.14 -21.45
CA ASP A 283 28.60 -3.22 -21.09
C ASP A 283 28.72 -2.07 -22.11
N ARG A 284 28.59 -2.36 -23.40
CA ARG A 284 28.59 -1.35 -24.46
C ARG A 284 27.43 -0.35 -24.30
N ILE A 285 26.21 -0.81 -24.02
CA ILE A 285 25.05 0.04 -23.79
C ILE A 285 25.30 0.95 -22.58
N PHE A 286 25.77 0.38 -21.48
CA PHE A 286 26.10 1.13 -20.26
C PHE A 286 27.11 2.23 -20.51
N ARG A 287 28.27 1.89 -21.12
CA ARG A 287 29.33 2.87 -21.42
C ARG A 287 28.87 3.97 -22.39
N ASN A 288 27.99 3.62 -23.34
CA ASN A 288 27.44 4.61 -24.27
C ASN A 288 26.47 5.57 -23.52
N ALA A 289 25.65 5.06 -22.59
CA ALA A 289 24.78 5.90 -21.76
C ALA A 289 25.59 6.88 -20.89
N LEU A 290 26.71 6.43 -20.29
CA LEU A 290 27.61 7.31 -19.54
C LEU A 290 28.28 8.41 -20.42
N LYS A 291 28.39 8.19 -21.74
CA LYS A 291 28.86 9.18 -22.70
C LYS A 291 27.78 10.09 -23.26
N GLY A 292 26.53 9.99 -22.72
CA GLY A 292 25.41 10.79 -23.18
C GLY A 292 24.73 10.25 -24.44
N LYS A 293 25.03 9.04 -24.90
CA LYS A 293 24.43 8.45 -26.08
C LYS A 293 23.12 7.76 -25.66
N LYS A 294 21.99 8.17 -26.27
CA LYS A 294 20.69 7.56 -26.03
C LYS A 294 20.62 6.17 -26.67
N PRO A 295 20.33 5.09 -25.91
CA PRO A 295 20.14 3.75 -26.45
C PRO A 295 18.85 3.64 -27.26
N SER A 296 18.78 2.65 -28.17
CA SER A 296 17.53 2.24 -28.82
C SER A 296 16.59 1.57 -27.83
N GLN A 297 15.31 1.45 -28.20
CA GLN A 297 14.34 0.75 -27.34
C GLN A 297 14.72 -0.72 -27.10
N GLU A 298 15.25 -1.41 -28.09
CA GLU A 298 15.75 -2.77 -27.95
C GLU A 298 16.92 -2.84 -26.96
N GLU A 299 17.89 -1.93 -27.06
CA GLU A 299 19.02 -1.83 -26.14
C GLU A 299 18.55 -1.56 -24.70
N VAL A 300 17.52 -0.70 -24.50
CA VAL A 300 16.91 -0.46 -23.18
C VAL A 300 16.31 -1.73 -22.60
N LEU A 301 15.52 -2.47 -23.38
CA LEU A 301 14.90 -3.71 -22.90
C LEU A 301 15.93 -4.80 -22.56
N LYS A 302 16.99 -4.95 -23.38
CA LYS A 302 18.10 -5.87 -23.09
C LYS A 302 18.83 -5.48 -21.80
N PHE A 303 19.15 -4.20 -21.64
CA PHE A 303 19.83 -3.70 -20.44
C PHE A 303 18.98 -3.94 -19.18
N ARG A 304 17.69 -3.61 -19.23
CA ARG A 304 16.75 -3.85 -18.12
C ARG A 304 16.62 -5.34 -17.81
N SER A 305 16.63 -6.20 -18.83
CA SER A 305 16.57 -7.67 -18.66
C SER A 305 17.81 -8.22 -17.95
N ALA A 306 18.98 -7.74 -18.31
CA ALA A 306 20.23 -8.15 -17.69
C ALA A 306 20.30 -7.74 -16.21
N ILE A 307 20.11 -6.45 -15.94
CA ILE A 307 20.26 -5.91 -14.58
C ILE A 307 19.17 -6.42 -13.63
N LEU A 308 17.95 -6.65 -14.11
CA LEU A 308 16.86 -7.20 -13.28
C LEU A 308 17.17 -8.64 -12.82
N LEU A 309 17.81 -9.44 -13.68
CA LEU A 309 18.31 -10.77 -13.32
C LEU A 309 19.42 -10.68 -12.27
N ASP A 310 20.32 -9.70 -12.40
CA ASP A 310 21.41 -9.52 -11.44
C ASP A 310 20.89 -9.05 -10.09
N PHE A 311 19.86 -8.21 -10.03
CA PHE A 311 19.16 -7.87 -8.77
C PHE A 311 18.57 -9.12 -8.10
N ALA A 312 17.84 -9.94 -8.86
CA ALA A 312 17.24 -11.17 -8.33
C ALA A 312 18.28 -12.17 -7.81
N ARG A 313 19.46 -12.26 -8.47
CA ARG A 313 20.57 -13.07 -7.99
C ARG A 313 21.17 -12.55 -6.68
N MET A 314 21.28 -11.22 -6.52
CA MET A 314 21.73 -10.60 -5.26
C MET A 314 20.74 -10.88 -4.14
N ASP A 315 19.44 -10.79 -4.41
CA ASP A 315 18.38 -11.09 -3.43
C ASP A 315 18.44 -12.55 -2.99
N HIS A 316 18.61 -13.47 -3.95
CA HIS A 316 18.76 -14.90 -3.64
C HIS A 316 19.97 -15.17 -2.74
N GLU A 317 21.12 -14.56 -3.03
CA GLU A 317 22.36 -14.71 -2.24
C GLU A 317 22.18 -14.31 -0.77
N LYS A 318 21.27 -13.38 -0.47
CA LYS A 318 20.93 -12.92 0.89
C LYS A 318 19.68 -13.56 1.46
N GLY A 319 18.96 -14.38 0.71
CA GLY A 319 17.69 -14.99 1.09
C GLY A 319 16.56 -13.96 1.25
N TRP A 320 16.64 -12.82 0.56
CA TRP A 320 15.59 -11.81 0.56
C TRP A 320 14.36 -12.24 -0.24
N ALA A 321 13.23 -11.61 0.05
CA ALA A 321 12.06 -11.67 -0.80
C ALA A 321 12.12 -10.54 -1.83
N GLN A 322 11.73 -10.83 -3.08
CA GLN A 322 11.60 -9.81 -4.12
C GLN A 322 10.13 -9.51 -4.41
N GLN A 323 9.81 -8.25 -4.65
CA GLN A 323 8.48 -7.76 -4.96
C GLN A 323 8.46 -7.11 -6.34
N PHE A 324 7.52 -7.52 -7.20
CA PHE A 324 7.34 -6.94 -8.52
C PHE A 324 5.96 -6.28 -8.63
N HIS A 325 5.94 -4.96 -8.72
CA HIS A 325 4.76 -4.14 -8.98
C HIS A 325 4.66 -3.87 -10.48
N ILE A 326 3.68 -4.47 -11.17
CA ILE A 326 3.63 -4.57 -12.63
C ILE A 326 2.40 -3.89 -13.18
N GLY A 327 2.56 -3.15 -14.28
CA GLY A 327 1.45 -2.69 -15.10
C GLY A 327 0.98 -1.28 -14.84
N ALA A 328 1.83 -0.38 -14.36
CA ALA A 328 1.54 1.05 -14.28
C ALA A 328 2.04 1.78 -15.54
N ILE A 329 1.16 2.55 -16.20
CA ILE A 329 1.59 3.60 -17.12
C ILE A 329 1.67 4.89 -16.32
N ARG A 330 2.87 5.45 -16.22
CA ARG A 330 3.12 6.63 -15.40
C ARG A 330 3.08 7.91 -16.20
N ASP A 331 2.72 9.01 -15.52
CA ASP A 331 2.82 10.39 -16.04
C ASP A 331 2.09 10.61 -17.37
N ASN A 332 0.89 10.02 -17.54
CA ASN A 332 0.15 10.00 -18.80
C ASN A 332 -0.30 11.38 -19.30
N ASN A 333 -0.41 12.36 -18.41
CA ASN A 333 -0.73 13.73 -18.77
C ASN A 333 0.54 14.58 -18.79
N THR A 334 1.23 14.62 -19.93
CA THR A 334 2.50 15.34 -20.12
C THR A 334 2.40 16.80 -19.68
N ARG A 335 1.31 17.49 -20.00
CA ARG A 335 1.11 18.89 -19.59
C ARG A 335 1.15 19.03 -18.05
N MET A 336 0.51 18.10 -17.33
CA MET A 336 0.45 18.17 -15.87
C MET A 336 1.76 17.67 -15.26
N PHE A 337 2.45 16.74 -15.90
CA PHE A 337 3.79 16.33 -15.51
C PHE A 337 4.79 17.48 -15.58
N ASP A 338 4.74 18.30 -16.65
CA ASP A 338 5.60 19.48 -16.79
C ASP A 338 5.34 20.55 -15.71
N ILE A 339 4.11 20.60 -15.17
CA ILE A 339 3.70 21.59 -14.15
C ILE A 339 3.96 21.06 -12.73
N LEU A 340 3.63 19.80 -12.44
CA LEU A 340 3.56 19.25 -11.09
C LEU A 340 4.63 18.19 -10.79
N GLY A 341 5.27 17.62 -11.81
CA GLY A 341 6.19 16.50 -11.67
C GLY A 341 5.51 15.13 -11.52
N PRO A 342 6.30 14.11 -11.18
CA PRO A 342 5.82 12.73 -11.04
C PRO A 342 4.97 12.53 -9.78
N ASP A 343 4.29 11.38 -9.71
CA ASP A 343 3.51 10.92 -8.54
C ASP A 343 2.37 11.86 -8.11
N THR A 344 1.79 12.60 -9.05
CA THR A 344 0.74 13.60 -8.76
C THR A 344 -0.67 13.16 -9.15
N GLY A 345 -0.87 11.86 -9.45
CA GLY A 345 -2.18 11.25 -9.68
C GLY A 345 -2.58 11.16 -11.16
N TYR A 346 -1.62 11.23 -12.09
CA TYR A 346 -1.86 11.13 -13.54
C TYR A 346 -1.40 9.81 -14.16
N ASP A 347 -1.32 8.78 -13.33
CA ASP A 347 -0.99 7.42 -13.75
C ASP A 347 -2.25 6.61 -14.08
N ALA A 348 -2.09 5.54 -14.85
CA ALA A 348 -3.17 4.65 -15.26
C ALA A 348 -2.74 3.17 -15.31
N ILE A 349 -3.74 2.30 -15.43
CA ILE A 349 -3.54 0.87 -15.65
C ILE A 349 -3.03 0.62 -17.06
N HIS A 350 -1.95 -0.15 -17.18
CA HIS A 350 -1.46 -0.63 -18.48
C HIS A 350 -2.18 -1.92 -18.90
N ASP A 351 -2.26 -2.16 -20.21
CA ASP A 351 -2.87 -3.37 -20.77
C ASP A 351 -1.89 -4.15 -21.67
N VAL A 352 -0.67 -4.38 -21.17
CA VAL A 352 0.33 -5.19 -21.87
C VAL A 352 0.27 -6.65 -21.41
N PRO A 353 0.54 -7.62 -22.32
CA PRO A 353 0.68 -9.03 -21.94
C PRO A 353 1.93 -9.23 -21.06
N CYS A 354 1.76 -9.69 -19.83
CA CYS A 354 2.88 -9.93 -18.90
C CYS A 354 3.30 -11.41 -18.79
N ALA A 355 2.45 -12.34 -19.22
CA ALA A 355 2.64 -13.77 -19.00
C ALA A 355 3.94 -14.32 -19.57
N ALA A 356 4.20 -14.15 -20.87
CA ALA A 356 5.36 -14.75 -21.53
C ALA A 356 6.69 -14.22 -20.97
N ALA A 357 6.79 -12.90 -20.81
CA ALA A 357 8.00 -12.29 -20.27
C ALA A 357 8.24 -12.66 -18.80
N GLY A 358 7.16 -12.70 -17.98
CA GLY A 358 7.23 -13.10 -16.58
C GLY A 358 7.67 -14.55 -16.41
N HIS A 359 7.09 -15.47 -17.17
CA HIS A 359 7.51 -16.88 -17.16
C HIS A 359 8.97 -17.03 -17.60
N LYS A 360 9.41 -16.32 -18.65
CA LYS A 360 10.80 -16.38 -19.13
C LYS A 360 11.78 -15.85 -18.07
N PHE A 361 11.43 -14.77 -17.38
CA PHE A 361 12.23 -14.19 -16.30
C PHE A 361 12.37 -15.16 -15.11
N LEU A 362 11.24 -15.65 -14.59
CA LEU A 362 11.24 -16.57 -13.43
C LEU A 362 11.92 -17.92 -13.79
N ASN A 363 11.70 -18.42 -15.01
CA ASN A 363 12.32 -19.67 -15.46
C ASN A 363 13.85 -19.56 -15.55
N ARG A 364 14.40 -18.43 -15.99
CA ARG A 364 15.87 -18.23 -15.98
C ARG A 364 16.44 -18.39 -14.59
N LEU A 365 15.82 -17.74 -13.59
CA LEU A 365 16.25 -17.84 -12.19
C LEU A 365 16.05 -19.26 -11.62
N ALA A 366 14.96 -19.92 -11.97
CA ALA A 366 14.70 -21.29 -11.55
C ALA A 366 15.73 -22.29 -12.15
N MET A 367 16.10 -22.12 -13.42
CA MET A 367 17.14 -22.94 -14.07
C MET A 367 18.53 -22.76 -13.45
N GLU A 368 18.79 -21.60 -12.86
CA GLU A 368 20.03 -21.30 -12.13
C GLU A 368 19.98 -21.73 -10.65
N ASP A 369 18.84 -22.24 -10.17
CA ASP A 369 18.55 -22.47 -8.76
C ASP A 369 18.70 -21.19 -7.90
N LYS A 370 18.30 -20.04 -8.47
CA LYS A 370 18.43 -18.71 -7.87
C LYS A 370 17.10 -17.97 -7.71
N LEU A 371 15.97 -18.65 -7.95
CA LEU A 371 14.67 -18.06 -7.71
C LEU A 371 14.40 -17.99 -6.20
N THR A 372 14.37 -16.79 -5.65
CA THR A 372 14.06 -16.54 -4.24
C THR A 372 12.56 -16.37 -4.01
N LYS A 373 12.16 -16.14 -2.76
CA LYS A 373 10.78 -15.77 -2.38
C LYS A 373 10.32 -14.60 -3.23
N THR A 374 9.17 -14.69 -3.88
CA THR A 374 8.71 -13.69 -4.85
C THR A 374 7.23 -13.37 -4.68
N ILE A 375 6.90 -12.10 -4.66
CA ILE A 375 5.53 -11.59 -4.62
C ILE A 375 5.26 -10.79 -5.90
N LEU A 376 4.19 -11.16 -6.60
CA LEU A 376 3.77 -10.56 -7.86
C LEU A 376 2.53 -9.70 -7.64
N TYR A 377 2.61 -8.40 -7.92
CA TYR A 377 1.48 -7.48 -7.86
C TYR A 377 1.13 -7.01 -9.27
N ASN A 378 -0.16 -7.01 -9.58
CA ASN A 378 -0.68 -6.44 -10.83
C ASN A 378 -1.52 -5.20 -10.56
N LEU A 379 -1.51 -4.28 -11.51
CA LEU A 379 -2.40 -3.14 -11.52
C LEU A 379 -3.67 -3.42 -12.33
N ASN A 380 -3.56 -4.24 -13.38
CA ASN A 380 -4.69 -4.62 -14.21
C ASN A 380 -5.36 -5.88 -13.65
N PRO A 381 -6.65 -5.82 -13.21
CA PRO A 381 -7.32 -6.98 -12.62
C PRO A 381 -7.46 -8.19 -13.57
N LYS A 382 -7.32 -8.00 -14.88
CA LYS A 382 -7.30 -9.11 -15.86
C LYS A 382 -6.13 -10.08 -15.66
N ASP A 383 -5.08 -9.62 -14.98
CA ASP A 383 -3.85 -10.40 -14.78
C ASP A 383 -3.84 -11.18 -13.46
N ASN A 384 -4.91 -11.12 -12.64
CA ASN A 384 -4.99 -11.85 -11.37
C ASN A 384 -4.75 -13.36 -11.56
N GLU A 385 -5.50 -14.01 -12.44
CA GLU A 385 -5.37 -15.44 -12.71
C GLU A 385 -4.07 -15.77 -13.44
N VAL A 386 -3.60 -14.86 -14.30
CA VAL A 386 -2.31 -14.99 -15.00
C VAL A 386 -1.17 -15.06 -13.99
N LEU A 387 -1.09 -14.10 -13.05
CA LEU A 387 -0.03 -14.07 -12.06
C LEU A 387 -0.20 -15.14 -10.98
N ALA A 388 -1.44 -15.50 -10.60
CA ALA A 388 -1.69 -16.57 -9.65
C ALA A 388 -1.19 -17.92 -10.21
N THR A 389 -1.50 -18.26 -11.46
CA THR A 389 -1.01 -19.49 -12.10
C THR A 389 0.49 -19.45 -12.34
N MET A 390 1.04 -18.32 -12.76
CA MET A 390 2.48 -18.10 -12.89
C MET A 390 3.21 -18.38 -11.57
N ALA A 391 2.74 -17.79 -10.47
CA ALA A 391 3.32 -17.99 -9.15
C ALA A 391 3.38 -19.49 -8.77
N TYR A 392 2.29 -20.21 -9.00
CA TYR A 392 2.22 -21.62 -8.62
C TYR A 392 2.98 -22.56 -9.57
N THR A 393 3.36 -22.12 -10.76
CA THR A 393 4.26 -22.87 -11.65
C THR A 393 5.67 -23.01 -11.05
N PHE A 394 6.11 -22.05 -10.23
CA PHE A 394 7.48 -21.97 -9.70
C PHE A 394 7.60 -22.26 -8.20
N ASN A 395 6.53 -22.71 -7.53
CA ASN A 395 6.64 -23.18 -6.15
C ASN A 395 7.33 -24.55 -6.12
N ASP A 396 8.42 -24.66 -5.39
CA ASP A 396 9.35 -25.82 -5.37
C ASP A 396 9.35 -26.59 -4.05
N GLY A 397 8.50 -26.22 -3.10
CA GLY A 397 8.38 -26.86 -1.78
C GLY A 397 9.43 -26.45 -0.76
N THR A 398 10.37 -25.58 -1.07
CA THR A 398 11.40 -25.11 -0.13
C THR A 398 10.87 -24.13 0.91
N CYS A 399 9.79 -23.40 0.59
CA CYS A 399 9.14 -22.46 1.49
C CYS A 399 7.62 -22.44 1.20
N PRO A 400 6.73 -22.49 2.21
CA PRO A 400 5.30 -22.38 2.00
C PRO A 400 4.93 -21.04 1.34
N GLY A 401 4.27 -21.08 0.18
CA GLY A 401 3.91 -19.87 -0.56
C GLY A 401 5.12 -19.08 -1.06
N LYS A 402 6.20 -19.77 -1.45
CA LYS A 402 7.45 -19.14 -1.91
C LYS A 402 7.22 -18.09 -2.98
N ILE A 403 6.41 -18.42 -3.98
CA ILE A 403 5.99 -17.51 -5.03
C ILE A 403 4.49 -17.32 -4.90
N GLN A 404 4.01 -16.08 -4.81
CA GLN A 404 2.59 -15.82 -4.60
C GLN A 404 2.10 -14.55 -5.29
N LEU A 405 0.79 -14.53 -5.61
CA LEU A 405 0.09 -13.32 -6.00
C LEU A 405 -0.05 -12.44 -4.75
N GLY A 406 0.41 -11.19 -4.83
CA GLY A 406 0.37 -10.22 -3.76
C GLY A 406 -1.03 -9.65 -3.52
N SER A 407 -1.15 -8.75 -2.52
CA SER A 407 -2.40 -8.06 -2.21
C SER A 407 -2.88 -7.19 -3.38
N GLY A 408 -4.16 -6.83 -3.36
CA GLY A 408 -4.65 -5.80 -4.27
C GLY A 408 -3.81 -4.55 -4.12
N TRP A 409 -3.08 -4.20 -5.18
CA TRP A 409 -2.21 -3.04 -5.24
C TRP A 409 -3.00 -1.82 -5.75
N TRP A 410 -2.43 -0.65 -5.77
CA TRP A 410 -2.99 0.61 -6.24
C TRP A 410 -4.08 0.44 -7.32
N PHE A 411 -5.21 1.14 -7.22
CA PHE A 411 -6.49 0.91 -7.90
C PHE A 411 -7.23 -0.39 -7.56
N LEU A 412 -6.56 -1.42 -7.05
CA LEU A 412 -7.15 -2.69 -6.61
C LEU A 412 -7.14 -2.88 -5.09
N ASP A 413 -6.60 -1.92 -4.35
CA ASP A 413 -6.53 -1.87 -2.88
C ASP A 413 -7.86 -1.46 -2.21
N GLN A 414 -8.95 -1.84 -2.81
CA GLN A 414 -10.33 -1.57 -2.40
C GLN A 414 -11.14 -2.88 -2.34
N GLU A 415 -12.34 -2.83 -1.78
CA GLU A 415 -13.12 -4.03 -1.46
C GLU A 415 -13.24 -5.02 -2.62
N ASP A 416 -13.68 -4.57 -3.81
CA ASP A 416 -13.86 -5.45 -4.96
C ASP A 416 -12.53 -5.98 -5.52
N GLY A 417 -11.49 -5.14 -5.53
CA GLY A 417 -10.15 -5.52 -5.97
C GLY A 417 -9.53 -6.56 -5.03
N MET A 418 -9.59 -6.34 -3.72
CA MET A 418 -9.10 -7.27 -2.70
C MET A 418 -9.84 -8.60 -2.75
N LYS A 419 -11.18 -8.58 -2.87
CA LYS A 419 -11.99 -9.80 -3.00
C LYS A 419 -11.60 -10.59 -4.24
N ARG A 420 -11.45 -9.93 -5.40
CA ARG A 420 -11.06 -10.61 -6.65
C ARG A 420 -9.65 -11.18 -6.56
N GLN A 421 -8.70 -10.46 -5.99
CA GLN A 421 -7.34 -10.95 -5.78
C GLN A 421 -7.34 -12.19 -4.88
N MET A 422 -7.99 -12.13 -3.70
CA MET A 422 -8.07 -13.28 -2.79
C MET A 422 -8.83 -14.46 -3.41
N THR A 423 -9.84 -14.22 -4.25
CA THR A 423 -10.58 -15.27 -4.97
C THR A 423 -9.67 -15.94 -6.00
N ALA A 424 -8.92 -15.20 -6.81
CA ALA A 424 -7.96 -15.76 -7.75
C ALA A 424 -6.87 -16.57 -7.02
N LEU A 425 -6.31 -16.00 -5.95
CA LEU A 425 -5.30 -16.68 -5.13
C LEU A 425 -5.85 -17.97 -4.50
N SER A 426 -7.06 -17.95 -3.92
CA SER A 426 -7.64 -19.13 -3.28
C SER A 426 -8.05 -20.21 -4.26
N SER A 427 -8.50 -19.84 -5.46
CA SER A 427 -8.94 -20.79 -6.49
C SER A 427 -7.78 -21.50 -7.20
N LEU A 428 -6.63 -20.84 -7.30
CA LEU A 428 -5.48 -21.30 -8.08
C LEU A 428 -4.25 -21.59 -7.21
N GLY A 429 -4.35 -21.33 -5.92
CA GLY A 429 -3.28 -21.47 -4.95
C GLY A 429 -3.80 -21.69 -3.53
N LEU A 430 -3.06 -21.24 -2.52
CA LEU A 430 -3.36 -21.45 -1.11
C LEU A 430 -3.52 -20.11 -0.38
N LEU A 431 -4.76 -19.63 -0.22
CA LEU A 431 -5.05 -18.41 0.53
C LEU A 431 -4.46 -18.45 1.96
N SER A 432 -4.44 -19.63 2.60
CA SER A 432 -3.88 -19.80 3.95
C SER A 432 -2.37 -19.48 4.06
N ARG A 433 -1.65 -19.35 2.95
CA ARG A 433 -0.22 -18.99 2.89
C ARG A 433 0.03 -17.55 2.45
N PHE A 434 -1.04 -16.81 2.21
CA PHE A 434 -0.96 -15.42 1.80
C PHE A 434 -0.31 -14.55 2.89
N VAL A 435 0.64 -13.70 2.50
CA VAL A 435 1.36 -12.79 3.42
C VAL A 435 0.53 -11.59 3.88
N GLY A 436 -0.71 -11.49 3.39
CA GLY A 436 -1.61 -10.41 3.78
C GLY A 436 -1.36 -9.11 3.03
N MET A 437 -1.91 -8.04 3.60
CA MET A 437 -1.92 -6.71 3.02
C MET A 437 -0.71 -5.87 3.45
N LEU A 438 -0.40 -4.88 2.65
CA LEU A 438 0.50 -3.75 2.89
C LEU A 438 -0.25 -2.44 2.64
N THR A 439 0.22 -1.30 3.15
CA THR A 439 -0.49 -0.03 2.96
C THR A 439 -0.16 0.67 1.64
N ASP A 440 1.05 0.52 1.14
CA ASP A 440 1.59 1.30 0.00
C ASP A 440 1.37 2.82 0.18
N SER A 441 1.43 3.29 1.41
CA SER A 441 0.98 4.65 1.78
C SER A 441 2.13 5.57 2.17
N ARG A 442 1.90 6.87 1.90
CA ARG A 442 2.74 7.98 2.37
C ARG A 442 2.25 8.60 3.68
N SER A 443 1.09 8.13 4.22
CA SER A 443 0.45 8.74 5.39
C SER A 443 0.52 7.85 6.63
N PHE A 444 0.88 8.44 7.77
CA PHE A 444 0.82 7.79 9.08
C PHE A 444 -0.61 7.48 9.55
N LEU A 445 -1.63 8.01 8.87
CA LEU A 445 -3.02 7.72 9.17
C LEU A 445 -3.58 6.51 8.40
N SER A 446 -2.77 5.81 7.60
CA SER A 446 -3.24 4.72 6.73
C SER A 446 -3.30 3.34 7.38
N TYR A 447 -2.88 3.18 8.64
CA TYR A 447 -2.93 1.88 9.33
C TYR A 447 -4.35 1.29 9.48
N PRO A 448 -5.44 2.06 9.59
CA PRO A 448 -6.81 1.51 9.49
C PRO A 448 -7.12 0.75 8.20
N ARG A 449 -6.30 0.87 7.14
CA ARG A 449 -6.44 0.03 5.94
C ARG A 449 -6.18 -1.45 6.22
N HIS A 450 -5.35 -1.78 7.24
CA HIS A 450 -5.22 -3.17 7.71
C HIS A 450 -6.52 -3.69 8.35
N GLU A 451 -7.23 -2.85 9.12
CA GLU A 451 -8.56 -3.17 9.63
C GLU A 451 -9.54 -3.40 8.47
N TYR A 452 -9.53 -2.50 7.47
CA TYR A 452 -10.38 -2.61 6.29
C TYR A 452 -10.18 -3.95 5.54
N PHE A 453 -8.93 -4.31 5.28
CA PHE A 453 -8.57 -5.60 4.67
C PHE A 453 -9.03 -6.80 5.52
N ARG A 454 -8.78 -6.77 6.82
CA ARG A 454 -9.14 -7.87 7.74
C ARG A 454 -10.66 -8.09 7.79
N ARG A 455 -11.46 -7.02 7.70
CA ARG A 455 -12.91 -7.10 7.61
C ARG A 455 -13.36 -7.74 6.30
N ILE A 456 -12.74 -7.38 5.19
CA ILE A 456 -12.99 -7.99 3.88
C ILE A 456 -12.65 -9.49 3.87
N LEU A 457 -11.49 -9.86 4.43
CA LEU A 457 -11.08 -11.26 4.59
C LEU A 457 -12.08 -12.06 5.42
N CYS A 458 -12.49 -11.52 6.57
CA CYS A 458 -13.45 -12.17 7.45
C CYS A 458 -14.85 -12.29 6.82
N ASN A 459 -15.27 -11.32 6.02
CA ASN A 459 -16.49 -11.43 5.23
C ASN A 459 -16.42 -12.53 4.18
N LEU A 460 -15.31 -12.63 3.44
CA LEU A 460 -15.12 -13.67 2.42
C LEU A 460 -15.25 -15.06 3.03
N LEU A 461 -14.54 -15.33 4.12
CA LEU A 461 -14.59 -16.61 4.82
C LEU A 461 -15.93 -16.83 5.55
N GLY A 462 -16.49 -15.78 6.14
CA GLY A 462 -17.78 -15.82 6.83
C GLY A 462 -18.95 -16.11 5.89
N GLU A 463 -18.92 -15.60 4.66
CA GLU A 463 -19.90 -15.95 3.63
C GLU A 463 -19.78 -17.41 3.18
N ASP A 464 -18.54 -17.90 3.04
CA ASP A 464 -18.32 -19.31 2.69
C ASP A 464 -18.78 -20.25 3.80
N LEU A 465 -18.56 -19.91 5.07
CA LEU A 465 -19.12 -20.65 6.22
C LEU A 465 -20.65 -20.63 6.25
N LYS A 466 -21.25 -19.45 6.05
CA LYS A 466 -22.70 -19.26 6.02
C LYS A 466 -23.36 -20.09 4.91
N ASN A 467 -22.71 -20.15 3.75
CA ASN A 467 -23.21 -20.84 2.56
C ASN A 467 -22.81 -22.33 2.52
N GLY A 468 -22.17 -22.87 3.57
CA GLY A 468 -21.76 -24.27 3.64
C GLY A 468 -20.62 -24.68 2.72
N LYS A 469 -19.84 -23.71 2.21
CA LYS A 469 -18.65 -23.98 1.37
C LYS A 469 -17.43 -24.32 2.22
N LEU A 470 -17.40 -23.88 3.48
CA LEU A 470 -16.40 -24.27 4.47
C LEU A 470 -17.07 -25.05 5.60
N PRO A 471 -16.45 -26.12 6.12
CA PRO A 471 -17.01 -26.93 7.19
C PRO A 471 -16.86 -26.21 8.54
N LYS A 472 -17.98 -26.14 9.29
CA LYS A 472 -17.98 -25.52 10.63
C LYS A 472 -17.15 -26.30 11.66
N SER A 473 -16.88 -27.57 11.40
CA SER A 473 -15.98 -28.38 12.24
C SER A 473 -14.54 -27.91 12.24
N GLU A 474 -14.16 -27.09 11.26
CA GLU A 474 -12.79 -26.56 11.07
C GLU A 474 -12.63 -25.12 11.54
N MET A 475 -13.54 -24.61 12.38
CA MET A 475 -13.49 -23.21 12.86
C MET A 475 -12.14 -22.85 13.48
N ASP A 476 -11.55 -23.74 14.27
CA ASP A 476 -10.23 -23.47 14.90
C ASP A 476 -9.15 -23.23 13.84
N PHE A 477 -9.14 -24.03 12.76
CA PHE A 477 -8.22 -23.84 11.66
C PHE A 477 -8.50 -22.54 10.90
N ILE A 478 -9.77 -22.19 10.70
CA ILE A 478 -10.15 -20.94 10.03
C ILE A 478 -9.75 -19.72 10.87
N HIS A 479 -9.95 -19.76 12.18
CA HIS A 479 -9.44 -18.74 13.12
C HIS A 479 -7.91 -18.58 13.02
N GLN A 480 -7.17 -19.69 12.98
CA GLN A 480 -5.73 -19.65 12.82
C GLN A 480 -5.33 -19.09 11.45
N MET A 481 -6.02 -19.47 10.37
CA MET A 481 -5.80 -18.95 9.03
C MET A 481 -5.99 -17.43 8.96
N VAL A 482 -7.01 -16.88 9.62
CA VAL A 482 -7.23 -15.43 9.70
C VAL A 482 -6.08 -14.72 10.42
N LYS A 483 -5.58 -15.28 11.54
CA LYS A 483 -4.40 -14.77 12.26
C LYS A 483 -3.15 -14.83 11.39
N ASP A 484 -2.97 -15.94 10.68
CA ASP A 484 -1.82 -16.16 9.83
C ASP A 484 -1.77 -15.15 8.66
N ILE A 485 -2.87 -14.93 7.98
CA ILE A 485 -2.97 -13.95 6.89
C ILE A 485 -2.85 -12.50 7.43
N SER A 486 -3.38 -12.24 8.64
CA SER A 486 -3.33 -10.91 9.23
C SER A 486 -1.95 -10.49 9.74
N TYR A 487 -1.04 -11.46 10.03
CA TYR A 487 0.25 -11.17 10.64
C TYR A 487 1.29 -12.29 10.48
N ASN A 488 1.01 -13.52 10.95
CA ASN A 488 2.05 -14.53 11.16
C ASN A 488 2.72 -15.00 9.85
N ASN A 489 2.00 -15.01 8.73
CA ASN A 489 2.57 -15.39 7.44
C ASN A 489 3.64 -14.38 7.00
N ALA A 490 3.39 -13.07 7.14
CA ALA A 490 4.38 -12.05 6.82
C ALA A 490 5.62 -12.17 7.72
N GLU A 491 5.44 -12.36 9.04
CA GLU A 491 6.53 -12.53 9.99
C GLU A 491 7.44 -13.71 9.59
N ARG A 492 6.84 -14.88 9.29
CA ARG A 492 7.60 -16.08 8.88
C ARG A 492 8.23 -15.96 7.50
N TYR A 493 7.51 -15.34 6.55
CA TYR A 493 7.94 -15.25 5.16
C TYR A 493 9.14 -14.32 4.99
N PHE A 494 9.12 -13.16 5.62
CA PHE A 494 10.19 -12.17 5.50
C PHE A 494 11.33 -12.39 6.50
N ASN A 495 11.07 -13.05 7.61
CA ASN A 495 12.05 -13.30 8.68
C ASN A 495 12.66 -11.99 9.23
N PHE A 496 11.79 -11.07 9.64
CA PHE A 496 12.14 -9.76 10.20
C PHE A 496 12.76 -9.81 11.61
#